data_204443d898629cef406a9fa620867cf1
#
_entry.id   204443d898629cef406a9fa620867cf1
#
_cell.length_a   1.000
_cell.length_b   1.000
_cell.length_c   1.000
_cell.angle_alpha   90.00
_cell.angle_beta   90.00
_cell.angle_gamma   90.00
#
_symmetry.space_group_name_H-M   'P 1'
#
loop_
_entity.id
_entity.type
_entity.pdbx_description
1 polymer ?
#
loop_
_entity_poly.entity_id
_entity_poly.type
_entity_poly.pdbx_seq_one_letter_code
_entity_poly.pdbx_strand_id
1 'polypeptide(L)'
;MNQTIRATPSRRPFVAAGLIATLALIAACASAPPAPVSAMDAARVAITNAEKAEANRYAGAELGEARQKLAMADSAVRQESMVQAEQLAQQSRVQAELASARTAAAKAAEVNKELERGADALTEEMQRAGESK
;
A
#
# COMPACT_ATOMS: atom_id res chain seq x y z
N MET A 1 -24.35 -23.00 75.92
CA MET A 1 -24.84 -21.73 75.39
C MET A 1 -24.67 -21.81 73.87
N ASN A 2 -25.76 -22.17 73.14
CA ASN A 2 -25.80 -22.35 71.69
C ASN A 2 -26.24 -21.05 71.02
N GLN A 3 -25.43 -20.48 70.19
CA GLN A 3 -25.85 -19.38 69.28
C GLN A 3 -25.97 -19.93 67.87
N THR A 4 -27.20 -20.14 67.47
CA THR A 4 -27.61 -20.42 66.08
C THR A 4 -27.51 -19.18 65.23
N ILE A 5 -26.55 -19.11 64.35
CA ILE A 5 -26.43 -18.05 63.33
C ILE A 5 -27.43 -18.36 62.21
N ARG A 6 -28.51 -17.61 62.09
CA ARG A 6 -29.47 -17.65 60.99
C ARG A 6 -28.84 -16.99 59.76
N ALA A 7 -28.55 -17.78 58.74
CA ALA A 7 -28.17 -17.28 57.43
C ALA A 7 -29.39 -16.70 56.70
N THR A 8 -29.37 -15.42 56.41
CA THR A 8 -30.36 -14.73 55.54
C THR A 8 -30.04 -15.08 54.07
N PRO A 9 -31.00 -15.51 53.27
CA PRO A 9 -30.77 -15.72 51.84
C PRO A 9 -30.71 -14.36 51.11
N SER A 10 -29.53 -14.02 50.60
CA SER A 10 -29.29 -12.88 49.74
C SER A 10 -29.97 -13.07 48.36
N ARG A 11 -31.06 -12.37 48.10
CA ARG A 11 -31.85 -12.40 46.88
C ARG A 11 -31.21 -11.55 45.73
N ARG A 12 -29.90 -11.54 45.53
CA ARG A 12 -29.25 -10.63 44.57
C ARG A 12 -28.42 -11.24 43.42
N PRO A 13 -28.55 -12.51 43.01
CA PRO A 13 -27.79 -12.98 41.83
C PRO A 13 -28.46 -12.69 40.49
N PHE A 14 -29.77 -12.38 40.45
CA PHE A 14 -30.48 -12.27 39.14
C PHE A 14 -30.32 -10.92 38.44
N VAL A 15 -29.94 -9.84 39.13
CA VAL A 15 -29.80 -8.52 38.54
C VAL A 15 -28.44 -8.42 37.78
N ALA A 16 -27.39 -9.10 38.24
CA ALA A 16 -26.07 -9.08 37.62
C ALA A 16 -26.05 -9.85 36.29
N ALA A 17 -26.83 -10.93 36.18
CA ALA A 17 -26.90 -11.72 34.94
C ALA A 17 -27.61 -10.96 33.80
N GLY A 18 -28.56 -10.10 34.11
CA GLY A 18 -29.28 -9.27 33.11
C GLY A 18 -28.42 -8.17 32.49
N LEU A 19 -27.47 -7.59 33.23
CA LEU A 19 -26.60 -6.52 32.74
C LEU A 19 -25.53 -7.02 31.76
N ILE A 20 -25.03 -8.22 31.92
CA ILE A 20 -24.03 -8.84 31.02
C ILE A 20 -24.67 -9.24 29.70
N ALA A 21 -25.91 -9.71 29.71
CA ALA A 21 -26.62 -10.11 28.49
C ALA A 21 -26.96 -8.91 27.58
N THR A 22 -27.23 -7.73 28.15
CA THR A 22 -27.52 -6.51 27.36
C THR A 22 -26.28 -5.90 26.72
N LEU A 23 -25.10 -6.05 27.32
CA LEU A 23 -23.85 -5.53 26.76
C LEU A 23 -23.38 -6.33 25.53
N ALA A 24 -23.68 -7.63 25.45
CA ALA A 24 -23.32 -8.50 24.34
C ALA A 24 -24.12 -8.20 23.04
N LEU A 25 -25.30 -7.61 23.14
CA LEU A 25 -26.15 -7.29 21.99
C LEU A 25 -25.74 -6.01 21.24
N ILE A 26 -24.95 -5.14 21.87
CA ILE A 26 -24.49 -3.88 21.24
C ILE A 26 -23.31 -4.12 20.29
N ALA A 27 -22.55 -5.19 20.45
CA ALA A 27 -21.41 -5.53 19.60
C ALA A 27 -21.81 -6.09 18.20
N ALA A 28 -23.07 -6.43 17.96
CA ALA A 28 -23.53 -7.05 16.73
C ALA A 28 -23.84 -6.08 15.57
N CYS A 29 -23.72 -4.75 15.78
CA CYS A 29 -23.98 -3.74 14.75
C CYS A 29 -22.73 -3.08 14.20
N ALA A 30 -21.57 -3.74 14.23
CA ALA A 30 -20.41 -3.27 13.47
C ALA A 30 -20.70 -3.49 11.98
N SER A 31 -21.16 -2.46 11.28
CA SER A 31 -21.31 -2.49 9.83
C SER A 31 -19.97 -2.82 9.19
N ALA A 32 -19.94 -3.77 8.25
CA ALA A 32 -18.73 -4.06 7.49
C ALA A 32 -18.19 -2.77 6.87
N PRO A 33 -16.86 -2.53 6.90
CA PRO A 33 -16.28 -1.35 6.26
C PRO A 33 -16.70 -1.27 4.79
N PRO A 34 -16.95 -0.07 4.25
CA PRO A 34 -17.25 0.09 2.83
C PRO A 34 -16.05 -0.34 1.98
N ALA A 35 -16.31 -0.76 0.73
CA ALA A 35 -15.24 -1.12 -0.21
C ALA A 35 -14.27 0.06 -0.42
N PRO A 36 -12.94 -0.16 -0.46
CA PRO A 36 -11.93 0.90 -0.56
C PRO A 36 -11.75 1.41 -2.00
N VAL A 37 -12.83 1.92 -2.60
CA VAL A 37 -12.88 2.33 -4.02
C VAL A 37 -11.81 3.36 -4.33
N SER A 38 -11.64 4.37 -3.48
CA SER A 38 -10.65 5.44 -3.69
C SER A 38 -9.21 4.93 -3.69
N ALA A 39 -8.85 3.99 -2.80
CA ALA A 39 -7.54 3.39 -2.76
C ALA A 39 -7.27 2.51 -3.99
N MET A 40 -8.28 1.76 -4.45
CA MET A 40 -8.22 0.94 -5.65
C MET A 40 -8.02 1.80 -6.91
N ASP A 41 -8.75 2.90 -7.03
CA ASP A 41 -8.63 3.81 -8.16
C ASP A 41 -7.29 4.53 -8.16
N ALA A 42 -6.80 4.97 -7.00
CA ALA A 42 -5.47 5.56 -6.88
C ALA A 42 -4.36 4.59 -7.33
N ALA A 43 -4.48 3.29 -6.98
CA ALA A 43 -3.54 2.28 -7.44
C ALA A 43 -3.59 2.07 -8.96
N ARG A 44 -4.78 2.03 -9.57
CA ARG A 44 -4.94 1.92 -11.03
C ARG A 44 -4.32 3.12 -11.76
N VAL A 45 -4.55 4.33 -11.25
CA VAL A 45 -3.97 5.55 -11.82
C VAL A 45 -2.44 5.52 -11.70
N ALA A 46 -1.88 5.13 -10.56
CA ALA A 46 -0.44 5.04 -10.38
C ALA A 46 0.21 4.01 -11.34
N ILE A 47 -0.41 2.83 -11.51
CA ILE A 47 0.04 1.82 -12.48
C ILE A 47 0.03 2.40 -13.90
N THR A 48 -1.06 3.04 -14.30
CA THR A 48 -1.18 3.67 -15.63
C THR A 48 -0.09 4.74 -15.85
N ASN A 49 0.22 5.54 -14.83
CA ASN A 49 1.26 6.54 -14.92
C ASN A 49 2.66 5.91 -15.05
N ALA A 50 2.93 4.83 -14.32
CA ALA A 50 4.18 4.08 -14.44
C ALA A 50 4.33 3.46 -15.85
N GLU A 51 3.26 2.92 -16.40
CA GLU A 51 3.24 2.38 -17.78
C GLU A 51 3.55 3.45 -18.82
N LYS A 52 2.90 4.63 -18.70
CA LYS A 52 3.17 5.79 -19.58
C LYS A 52 4.60 6.30 -19.43
N ALA A 53 5.19 6.20 -18.26
CA ALA A 53 6.59 6.53 -18.02
C ALA A 53 7.58 5.52 -18.63
N GLU A 54 7.11 4.40 -19.17
CA GLU A 54 7.89 3.27 -19.71
C GLU A 54 8.52 2.37 -18.61
N ALA A 55 7.87 2.26 -17.45
CA ALA A 55 8.35 1.42 -16.36
C ALA A 55 8.47 -0.07 -16.76
N ASN A 56 7.76 -0.53 -17.77
CA ASN A 56 7.92 -1.87 -18.32
C ASN A 56 9.37 -2.16 -18.76
N ARG A 57 10.10 -1.13 -19.23
CA ARG A 57 11.48 -1.24 -19.68
C ARG A 57 12.50 -1.08 -18.55
N TYR A 58 12.27 -0.13 -17.67
CA TYR A 58 13.27 0.31 -16.68
C TYR A 58 13.04 -0.21 -15.28
N ALA A 59 11.79 -0.54 -14.92
CA ALA A 59 11.35 -0.95 -13.58
C ALA A 59 10.23 -2.00 -13.66
N GLY A 60 10.38 -2.99 -14.55
CA GLY A 60 9.36 -4.00 -14.83
C GLY A 60 9.00 -4.86 -13.63
N ALA A 61 9.94 -5.11 -12.72
CA ALA A 61 9.72 -5.91 -11.51
C ALA A 61 8.75 -5.21 -10.55
N GLU A 62 8.99 -3.92 -10.27
CA GLU A 62 8.15 -3.10 -9.39
C GLU A 62 6.75 -2.90 -9.98
N LEU A 63 6.67 -2.66 -11.29
CA LEU A 63 5.39 -2.55 -11.98
C LEU A 63 4.61 -3.87 -11.96
N GLY A 64 5.30 -5.00 -12.12
CA GLY A 64 4.72 -6.34 -11.98
C GLY A 64 4.16 -6.57 -10.57
N GLU A 65 4.92 -6.21 -9.54
CA GLU A 65 4.48 -6.31 -8.15
C GLU A 65 3.26 -5.42 -7.87
N ALA A 66 3.24 -4.19 -8.41
CA ALA A 66 2.09 -3.29 -8.28
C ALA A 66 0.81 -3.92 -8.84
N ARG A 67 0.88 -4.47 -10.05
CA ARG A 67 -0.26 -5.16 -10.69
C ARG A 67 -0.72 -6.38 -9.90
N GLN A 68 0.20 -7.17 -9.37
CA GLN A 68 -0.12 -8.33 -8.55
C GLN A 68 -0.85 -7.93 -7.26
N LYS A 69 -0.37 -6.89 -6.56
CA LYS A 69 -1.02 -6.38 -5.34
C LYS A 69 -2.42 -5.85 -5.63
N LEU A 70 -2.63 -5.17 -6.74
CA LEU A 70 -3.96 -4.72 -7.15
C LEU A 70 -4.91 -5.89 -7.41
N ALA A 71 -4.44 -6.94 -8.08
CA ALA A 71 -5.24 -8.14 -8.30
C ALA A 71 -5.60 -8.86 -6.98
N MET A 72 -4.67 -8.88 -6.01
CA MET A 72 -4.94 -9.39 -4.67
C MET A 72 -5.96 -8.51 -3.93
N ALA A 73 -5.90 -7.19 -4.08
CA ALA A 73 -6.89 -6.26 -3.51
C ALA A 73 -8.28 -6.51 -4.08
N ASP A 74 -8.41 -6.68 -5.41
CA ASP A 74 -9.68 -7.05 -6.06
C ASP A 74 -10.22 -8.40 -5.54
N SER A 75 -9.33 -9.35 -5.24
CA SER A 75 -9.72 -10.64 -4.64
C SER A 75 -10.22 -10.47 -3.20
N ALA A 76 -9.53 -9.63 -2.40
CA ALA A 76 -9.93 -9.34 -1.02
C ALA A 76 -11.30 -8.62 -0.95
N VAL A 77 -11.61 -7.74 -1.92
CA VAL A 77 -12.95 -7.12 -2.04
C VAL A 77 -14.03 -8.21 -2.26
N ARG A 78 -13.79 -9.17 -3.16
CA ARG A 78 -14.73 -10.27 -3.39
C ARG A 78 -14.93 -11.19 -2.18
N GLN A 79 -13.94 -11.22 -1.28
CA GLN A 79 -14.00 -11.97 -0.02
C GLN A 79 -14.50 -11.10 1.15
N GLU A 80 -15.01 -9.92 0.88
CA GLU A 80 -15.51 -8.96 1.87
C GLU A 80 -14.44 -8.55 2.92
N SER A 81 -13.15 -8.78 2.62
CA SER A 81 -12.01 -8.41 3.46
C SER A 81 -11.55 -6.98 3.17
N MET A 82 -12.40 -5.98 3.47
CA MET A 82 -12.22 -4.60 3.02
C MET A 82 -10.96 -3.93 3.53
N VAL A 83 -10.58 -4.18 4.79
CA VAL A 83 -9.33 -3.66 5.37
C VAL A 83 -8.10 -4.21 4.64
N GLN A 84 -8.09 -5.50 4.34
CA GLN A 84 -7.01 -6.13 3.58
C GLN A 84 -6.97 -5.59 2.14
N ALA A 85 -8.12 -5.39 1.51
CA ALA A 85 -8.23 -4.82 0.18
C ALA A 85 -7.63 -3.41 0.14
N GLU A 86 -7.93 -2.57 1.12
CA GLU A 86 -7.37 -1.23 1.22
C GLU A 86 -5.85 -1.25 1.37
N GLN A 87 -5.32 -2.08 2.28
CA GLN A 87 -3.88 -2.22 2.47
C GLN A 87 -3.16 -2.67 1.20
N LEU A 88 -3.70 -3.66 0.49
CA LEU A 88 -3.14 -4.16 -0.76
C LEU A 88 -3.19 -3.11 -1.87
N ALA A 89 -4.28 -2.34 -1.97
CA ALA A 89 -4.40 -1.24 -2.93
C ALA A 89 -3.37 -0.13 -2.64
N GLN A 90 -3.19 0.25 -1.38
CA GLN A 90 -2.16 1.23 -0.98
C GLN A 90 -0.75 0.73 -1.31
N GLN A 91 -0.44 -0.53 -1.02
CA GLN A 91 0.84 -1.14 -1.37
C GLN A 91 1.05 -1.18 -2.90
N SER A 92 0.01 -1.50 -3.66
CA SER A 92 0.04 -1.47 -5.13
C SER A 92 0.41 -0.08 -5.64
N ARG A 93 -0.24 0.96 -5.11
CA ARG A 93 0.06 2.34 -5.46
C ARG A 93 1.52 2.69 -5.20
N VAL A 94 2.03 2.38 -4.01
CA VAL A 94 3.43 2.68 -3.64
C VAL A 94 4.41 1.96 -4.56
N GLN A 95 4.16 0.72 -4.94
CA GLN A 95 5.02 -0.02 -5.89
C GLN A 95 4.99 0.59 -7.30
N ALA A 96 3.84 1.07 -7.75
CA ALA A 96 3.73 1.76 -9.04
C ALA A 96 4.45 3.13 -9.04
N GLU A 97 4.35 3.88 -7.94
CA GLU A 97 5.08 5.13 -7.73
C GLU A 97 6.61 4.87 -7.71
N LEU A 98 7.05 3.81 -7.04
CA LEU A 98 8.46 3.38 -7.04
C LEU A 98 8.93 3.01 -8.45
N ALA A 99 8.11 2.28 -9.23
CA ALA A 99 8.43 1.96 -10.62
C ALA A 99 8.61 3.23 -11.46
N SER A 100 7.74 4.24 -11.28
CA SER A 100 7.86 5.54 -11.95
C SER A 100 9.15 6.26 -11.57
N ALA A 101 9.49 6.31 -10.28
CA ALA A 101 10.69 6.98 -9.77
C ALA A 101 11.97 6.30 -10.28
N ARG A 102 12.03 4.96 -10.24
CA ARG A 102 13.17 4.19 -10.79
C ARG A 102 13.33 4.39 -12.28
N THR A 103 12.24 4.44 -13.01
CA THR A 103 12.25 4.75 -14.45
C THR A 103 12.82 6.12 -14.72
N ALA A 104 12.40 7.15 -13.98
CA ALA A 104 12.94 8.50 -14.12
C ALA A 104 14.44 8.55 -13.82
N ALA A 105 14.88 7.86 -12.76
CA ALA A 105 16.29 7.79 -12.40
C ALA A 105 17.13 7.07 -13.48
N ALA A 106 16.63 5.98 -14.03
CA ALA A 106 17.32 5.24 -15.09
C ALA A 106 17.45 6.09 -16.37
N LYS A 107 16.39 6.77 -16.77
CA LYS A 107 16.43 7.68 -17.93
C LYS A 107 17.41 8.85 -17.69
N ALA A 108 17.42 9.42 -16.51
CA ALA A 108 18.39 10.48 -16.16
C ALA A 108 19.84 9.97 -16.22
N ALA A 109 20.09 8.76 -15.74
CA ALA A 109 21.42 8.14 -15.84
C ALA A 109 21.85 7.90 -17.30
N GLU A 110 20.93 7.47 -18.19
CA GLU A 110 21.21 7.35 -19.63
C GLU A 110 21.59 8.70 -20.25
N VAL A 111 20.83 9.76 -19.94
CA VAL A 111 21.11 11.12 -20.44
C VAL A 111 22.45 11.62 -19.94
N ASN A 112 22.76 11.46 -18.63
CA ASN A 112 24.03 11.87 -18.06
C ASN A 112 25.21 11.16 -18.74
N LYS A 113 25.09 9.86 -18.97
CA LYS A 113 26.13 9.08 -19.67
C LYS A 113 26.34 9.55 -21.10
N GLU A 114 25.28 9.99 -21.77
CA GLU A 114 25.40 10.53 -23.13
C GLU A 114 26.07 11.90 -23.14
N LEU A 115 25.74 12.75 -22.16
CA LEU A 115 26.40 14.05 -21.96
C LEU A 115 27.88 13.91 -21.64
N GLU A 116 28.27 12.95 -20.80
CA GLU A 116 29.67 12.65 -20.48
C GLU A 116 30.43 12.24 -21.76
N ARG A 117 29.90 11.33 -22.54
CA ARG A 117 30.52 10.91 -23.82
C ARG A 117 30.67 12.09 -24.80
N GLY A 118 29.65 12.95 -24.87
CA GLY A 118 29.70 14.15 -25.70
C GLY A 118 30.76 15.14 -25.24
N ALA A 119 30.91 15.33 -23.92
CA ALA A 119 31.96 16.20 -23.36
C ALA A 119 33.38 15.65 -23.61
N ASP A 120 33.58 14.33 -23.45
CA ASP A 120 34.84 13.68 -23.74
C ASP A 120 35.23 13.83 -25.22
N ALA A 121 34.29 13.55 -26.13
CA ALA A 121 34.52 13.71 -27.56
C ALA A 121 34.88 15.14 -27.96
N LEU A 122 34.22 16.14 -27.35
CA LEU A 122 34.51 17.53 -27.57
C LEU A 122 35.91 17.92 -27.05
N THR A 123 36.32 17.38 -25.90
CA THR A 123 37.61 17.60 -25.31
C THR A 123 38.75 17.03 -26.20
N GLU A 124 38.56 15.82 -26.75
CA GLU A 124 39.49 15.22 -27.69
C GLU A 124 39.62 16.05 -28.97
N GLU A 125 38.52 16.57 -29.50
CA GLU A 125 38.53 17.38 -30.70
C GLU A 125 39.28 18.72 -30.47
N MET A 126 39.07 19.35 -29.31
CA MET A 126 39.74 20.58 -28.95
C MET A 126 41.26 20.35 -28.80
N GLN A 127 41.69 19.22 -28.21
CA GLN A 127 43.11 18.86 -28.11
C GLN A 127 43.72 18.67 -29.50
N ARG A 128 43.07 17.91 -30.37
CA ARG A 128 43.52 17.68 -31.74
C ARG A 128 43.64 18.96 -32.56
N ALA A 129 42.65 19.86 -32.40
CA ALA A 129 42.68 21.18 -33.08
C ALA A 129 43.77 22.09 -32.53
N GLY A 130 44.19 21.98 -31.24
CA GLY A 130 45.26 22.70 -30.61
C GLY A 130 46.64 22.22 -31.08
N GLU A 131 46.83 20.95 -31.34
CA GLU A 131 48.10 20.35 -31.80
C GLU A 131 48.39 20.60 -33.31
N SER A 132 47.37 20.98 -34.06
CA SER A 132 47.47 21.24 -35.51
C SER A 132 47.93 22.64 -35.87
N LYS A 133 48.28 23.48 -34.89
CA LYS A 133 48.83 24.85 -35.06
C LYS A 133 50.32 24.86 -34.72
#